data_709318495484aca0f99d314e66a08b8f
#
_entry.id   709318495484aca0f99d314e66a08b8f
#
_cell.length_a   1.000
_cell.length_b   1.000
_cell.length_c   1.000
_cell.angle_alpha   90.00
_cell.angle_beta   90.00
_cell.angle_gamma   90.00
#
_symmetry.space_group_name_H-M   'P 1'
#
loop_
_entity.id
_entity.type
_entity.pdbx_description
1 polymer ?
#
loop_
_entity_poly.entity_id
_entity_poly.type
_entity_poly.pdbx_seq_one_letter_code
_entity_poly.pdbx_strand_id
1 'polypeptide(L)'
;APAWAKDLAIDWFGPAGEVALTVGIALVLAVVAAWAGWAELRRPPAGAVIAVALGAVAAITALLSDTGDPLPFLPGILAGAVAGGTLHVLVGMLRPKPPRRGADTAPELPNRRAFFAWTAVAAVGGALAVAAGNAARAGSRAITTVRDSLVLPAPATTAPPVPDGAELGVDGLAPVVTPNPDFYRIDTAIIVPSIDPADWELRIHGL
;
A
#
# COMPACT_ATOMS: atom_id res chain seq x y z
N ALA A 1 5.80 -2.09 13.89
CA ALA A 1 7.27 -1.88 13.92
C ALA A 1 7.71 -1.71 15.36
N PRO A 2 8.92 -2.16 15.76
CA PRO A 2 9.46 -1.92 17.10
C PRO A 2 9.57 -0.41 17.38
N ALA A 3 9.33 0.03 18.63
CA ALA A 3 9.32 1.44 19.00
C ALA A 3 10.61 2.17 18.59
N TRP A 4 11.76 1.55 18.81
CA TRP A 4 13.06 2.11 18.41
C TRP A 4 13.20 2.43 16.93
N ALA A 5 12.58 1.62 16.05
CA ALA A 5 12.63 1.85 14.60
C ALA A 5 11.74 3.01 14.16
N LYS A 6 10.62 3.21 14.87
CA LYS A 6 9.72 4.34 14.66
C LYS A 6 10.41 5.64 15.11
N ASP A 7 11.00 5.63 16.29
CA ASP A 7 11.68 6.80 16.85
C ASP A 7 12.86 7.21 15.97
N LEU A 8 13.67 6.25 15.50
CA LEU A 8 14.76 6.50 14.56
C LEU A 8 14.27 7.11 13.23
N ALA A 9 13.13 6.63 12.72
CA ALA A 9 12.55 7.16 11.49
C ALA A 9 12.03 8.60 11.68
N ILE A 10 11.43 8.90 12.84
CA ILE A 10 10.97 10.25 13.18
C ILE A 10 12.15 11.20 13.33
N ASP A 11 13.21 10.77 14.03
CA ASP A 11 14.42 11.59 14.23
C ASP A 11 15.16 11.92 12.95
N TRP A 12 15.19 10.96 12.01
CA TRP A 12 15.93 11.12 10.76
C TRP A 12 15.16 11.85 9.65
N PHE A 13 13.84 11.63 9.59
CA PHE A 13 13.02 12.07 8.47
C PHE A 13 11.94 13.10 8.83
N GLY A 14 11.68 13.30 10.12
CA GLY A 14 10.68 14.27 10.58
C GLY A 14 9.35 14.17 9.84
N PRO A 15 8.81 15.29 9.32
CA PRO A 15 7.54 15.30 8.58
C PRO A 15 7.60 14.55 7.24
N ALA A 16 8.80 14.21 6.72
CA ALA A 16 8.99 13.40 5.51
C ALA A 16 8.99 11.88 5.77
N GLY A 17 8.68 11.44 6.98
CA GLY A 17 8.72 10.03 7.40
C GLY A 17 7.88 9.09 6.51
N GLU A 18 6.73 9.51 6.03
CA GLU A 18 5.89 8.71 5.12
C GLU A 18 6.57 8.46 3.77
N VAL A 19 7.21 9.47 3.20
CA VAL A 19 7.94 9.36 1.93
C VAL A 19 9.15 8.45 2.12
N ALA A 20 9.91 8.64 3.21
CA ALA A 20 11.07 7.83 3.52
C ALA A 20 10.69 6.35 3.74
N LEU A 21 9.60 6.07 4.44
CA LEU A 21 9.07 4.72 4.63
C LEU A 21 8.68 4.08 3.28
N THR A 22 7.97 4.81 2.44
CA THR A 22 7.53 4.33 1.12
C THR A 22 8.72 4.02 0.23
N VAL A 23 9.71 4.92 0.16
CA VAL A 23 10.95 4.71 -0.59
C VAL A 23 11.75 3.54 0.00
N GLY A 24 11.86 3.43 1.31
CA GLY A 24 12.52 2.32 1.99
C GLY A 24 11.90 0.97 1.64
N ILE A 25 10.58 0.86 1.69
CA ILE A 25 9.85 -0.35 1.29
C ILE A 25 10.10 -0.66 -0.20
N ALA A 26 10.05 0.34 -1.07
CA ALA A 26 10.29 0.14 -2.50
C ALA A 26 11.72 -0.37 -2.78
N LEU A 27 12.73 0.16 -2.08
CA LEU A 27 14.11 -0.31 -2.17
C LEU A 27 14.27 -1.76 -1.68
N VAL A 28 13.68 -2.11 -0.54
CA VAL A 28 13.71 -3.49 -0.03
C VAL A 28 13.06 -4.44 -1.03
N LEU A 29 11.90 -4.08 -1.56
CA LEU A 29 11.21 -4.89 -2.56
C LEU A 29 12.03 -5.02 -3.86
N ALA A 30 12.72 -3.97 -4.29
CA ALA A 30 13.61 -4.03 -5.45
C ALA A 30 14.79 -4.99 -5.23
N VAL A 31 15.41 -4.97 -4.04
CA VAL A 31 16.47 -5.91 -3.69
C VAL A 31 15.96 -7.35 -3.65
N VAL A 32 14.81 -7.59 -3.03
CA VAL A 32 14.19 -8.93 -2.96
C VAL A 32 13.81 -9.41 -4.36
N ALA A 33 13.27 -8.55 -5.22
CA ALA A 33 12.95 -8.88 -6.62
C ALA A 33 14.21 -9.22 -7.43
N ALA A 34 15.30 -8.45 -7.27
CA ALA A 34 16.58 -8.75 -7.91
C ALA A 34 17.15 -10.09 -7.45
N TRP A 35 17.07 -10.38 -6.15
CA TRP A 35 17.50 -11.66 -5.60
C TRP A 35 16.63 -12.83 -6.08
N ALA A 36 15.32 -12.65 -6.12
CA ALA A 36 14.40 -13.67 -6.68
C ALA A 36 14.69 -13.94 -8.16
N GLY A 37 14.96 -12.89 -8.96
CA GLY A 37 15.38 -13.02 -10.36
C GLY A 37 16.70 -13.79 -10.49
N TRP A 38 17.69 -13.49 -9.66
CA TRP A 38 18.96 -14.22 -9.63
C TRP A 38 18.78 -15.69 -9.20
N ALA A 39 17.95 -15.95 -8.18
CA ALA A 39 17.63 -17.30 -7.72
C ALA A 39 16.95 -18.13 -8.81
N GLU A 40 16.02 -17.52 -9.55
CA GLU A 40 15.32 -18.16 -10.67
C GLU A 40 16.28 -18.53 -11.80
N LEU A 41 17.27 -17.66 -12.10
CA LEU A 41 18.31 -17.97 -13.07
C LEU A 41 19.19 -19.17 -12.65
N ARG A 42 19.51 -19.25 -11.36
CA ARG A 42 20.39 -20.29 -10.81
C ARG A 42 19.67 -21.62 -10.57
N ARG A 43 18.49 -21.58 -9.98
CA ARG A 43 17.75 -22.78 -9.51
C ARG A 43 16.24 -22.60 -9.73
N PRO A 44 15.71 -22.76 -10.95
CA PRO A 44 14.29 -22.69 -11.16
C PRO A 44 13.55 -23.85 -10.49
N PRO A 45 12.36 -23.63 -9.90
CA PRO A 45 11.57 -22.38 -9.87
C PRO A 45 11.77 -21.56 -8.59
N ALA A 46 12.98 -21.43 -8.06
CA ALA A 46 13.23 -20.82 -6.75
C ALA A 46 12.72 -19.35 -6.66
N GLY A 47 12.94 -18.54 -7.70
CA GLY A 47 12.47 -17.16 -7.72
C GLY A 47 10.95 -17.06 -7.79
N ALA A 48 10.31 -17.94 -8.57
CA ALA A 48 8.86 -18.02 -8.64
C ALA A 48 8.26 -18.42 -7.28
N VAL A 49 8.87 -19.35 -6.57
CA VAL A 49 8.47 -19.77 -5.21
C VAL A 49 8.59 -18.59 -4.23
N ILE A 50 9.68 -17.83 -4.31
CA ILE A 50 9.86 -16.62 -3.48
C ILE A 50 8.72 -15.62 -3.73
N ALA A 51 8.39 -15.34 -4.98
CA ALA A 51 7.31 -14.41 -5.34
C ALA A 51 5.95 -14.89 -4.81
N VAL A 52 5.64 -16.18 -4.96
CA VAL A 52 4.41 -16.78 -4.42
C VAL A 52 4.39 -16.73 -2.90
N ALA A 53 5.52 -17.00 -2.23
CA ALA A 53 5.62 -16.92 -0.78
C ALA A 53 5.37 -15.49 -0.26
N LEU A 54 5.90 -14.47 -0.94
CA LEU A 54 5.61 -13.07 -0.61
C LEU A 54 4.13 -12.73 -0.79
N GLY A 55 3.50 -13.23 -1.86
CA GLY A 55 2.06 -13.10 -2.07
C GLY A 55 1.24 -13.78 -0.97
N ALA A 56 1.68 -14.96 -0.51
CA ALA A 56 1.04 -15.65 0.60
C ALA A 56 1.18 -14.88 1.93
N VAL A 57 2.35 -14.31 2.21
CA VAL A 57 2.55 -13.43 3.38
C VAL A 57 1.61 -12.22 3.30
N ALA A 58 1.50 -11.58 2.16
CA ALA A 58 0.57 -10.45 1.96
C ALA A 58 -0.89 -10.88 2.16
N ALA A 59 -1.28 -12.07 1.69
CA ALA A 59 -2.61 -12.63 1.88
C ALA A 59 -2.90 -12.93 3.36
N ILE A 60 -1.95 -13.52 4.08
CA ILE A 60 -2.08 -13.82 5.51
C ILE A 60 -2.19 -12.52 6.32
N THR A 61 -1.36 -11.52 6.05
CA THR A 61 -1.43 -10.24 6.74
C THR A 61 -2.78 -9.55 6.48
N ALA A 62 -3.32 -9.64 5.27
CA ALA A 62 -4.64 -9.11 4.94
C ALA A 62 -5.76 -9.85 5.69
N LEU A 63 -5.68 -11.17 5.84
CA LEU A 63 -6.63 -11.97 6.64
C LEU A 63 -6.59 -11.63 8.13
N LEU A 64 -5.40 -11.27 8.65
CA LEU A 64 -5.23 -10.87 10.06
C LEU A 64 -5.64 -9.40 10.31
N SER A 65 -5.88 -8.64 9.24
CA SER A 65 -6.33 -7.25 9.31
C SER A 65 -7.85 -7.23 9.19
N ASP A 66 -8.54 -6.67 10.17
CA ASP A 66 -10.00 -6.51 10.14
C ASP A 66 -10.37 -5.35 9.19
N THR A 67 -10.45 -5.66 7.90
CA THR A 67 -10.74 -4.66 6.85
C THR A 67 -12.21 -4.64 6.43
N GLY A 68 -13.04 -5.54 6.96
CA GLY A 68 -14.45 -5.69 6.54
C GLY A 68 -14.62 -6.23 5.10
N ASP A 69 -13.53 -6.52 4.40
CA ASP A 69 -13.58 -7.09 3.05
C ASP A 69 -13.83 -8.62 3.14
N PRO A 70 -14.78 -9.17 2.38
CA PRO A 70 -15.08 -10.60 2.40
C PRO A 70 -13.94 -11.48 1.83
N LEU A 71 -13.05 -10.93 1.00
CA LEU A 71 -11.96 -11.67 0.34
C LEU A 71 -10.61 -10.91 0.42
N PRO A 72 -10.12 -10.56 1.61
CA PRO A 72 -8.95 -9.71 1.75
C PRO A 72 -7.64 -10.38 1.27
N PHE A 73 -7.60 -11.71 1.22
CA PHE A 73 -6.44 -12.49 0.80
C PHE A 73 -6.25 -12.54 -0.72
N LEU A 74 -7.30 -12.31 -1.50
CA LEU A 74 -7.30 -12.52 -2.94
C LEU A 74 -6.27 -11.67 -3.69
N PRO A 75 -6.10 -10.37 -3.42
CA PRO A 75 -5.08 -9.56 -4.08
C PRO A 75 -3.65 -10.08 -3.85
N GLY A 76 -3.35 -10.53 -2.63
CA GLY A 76 -2.02 -11.08 -2.28
C GLY A 76 -1.71 -12.36 -3.05
N ILE A 77 -2.65 -13.30 -3.09
CA ILE A 77 -2.48 -14.56 -3.83
C ILE A 77 -2.32 -14.29 -5.33
N LEU A 78 -3.18 -13.45 -5.92
CA LEU A 78 -3.12 -13.12 -7.33
C LEU A 78 -1.80 -12.43 -7.69
N ALA A 79 -1.36 -11.46 -6.89
CA ALA A 79 -0.11 -10.76 -7.11
C ALA A 79 1.09 -11.72 -7.05
N GLY A 80 1.15 -12.61 -6.06
CA GLY A 80 2.20 -13.62 -5.94
C GLY A 80 2.23 -14.60 -7.11
N ALA A 81 1.07 -15.10 -7.53
CA ALA A 81 0.96 -16.02 -8.65
C ALA A 81 1.36 -15.37 -9.99
N VAL A 82 0.87 -14.16 -10.24
CA VAL A 82 1.21 -13.39 -11.46
C VAL A 82 2.70 -13.04 -11.48
N ALA A 83 3.25 -12.54 -10.38
CA ALA A 83 4.66 -12.20 -10.29
C ALA A 83 5.56 -13.44 -10.47
N GLY A 84 5.26 -14.54 -9.78
CA GLY A 84 6.00 -15.80 -9.90
C GLY A 84 5.92 -16.39 -11.31
N GLY A 85 4.72 -16.43 -11.90
CA GLY A 85 4.51 -16.92 -13.27
C GLY A 85 5.23 -16.06 -14.31
N THR A 86 5.13 -14.75 -14.21
CA THR A 86 5.81 -13.81 -15.10
C THR A 86 7.33 -13.96 -15.00
N LEU A 87 7.87 -14.02 -13.79
CA LEU A 87 9.29 -14.23 -13.56
C LEU A 87 9.78 -15.54 -14.18
N HIS A 88 9.06 -16.64 -13.93
CA HIS A 88 9.40 -17.96 -14.47
C HIS A 88 9.40 -17.98 -16.02
N VAL A 89 8.39 -17.39 -16.64
CA VAL A 89 8.27 -17.28 -18.10
C VAL A 89 9.40 -16.42 -18.68
N LEU A 90 9.66 -15.23 -18.12
CA LEU A 90 10.70 -14.33 -18.61
C LEU A 90 12.09 -14.95 -18.51
N VAL A 91 12.40 -15.59 -17.36
CA VAL A 91 13.69 -16.26 -17.18
C VAL A 91 13.79 -17.49 -18.10
N GLY A 92 12.69 -18.22 -18.30
CA GLY A 92 12.63 -19.33 -19.23
C GLY A 92 12.96 -18.93 -20.69
N MET A 93 12.59 -17.70 -21.09
CA MET A 93 12.93 -17.17 -22.42
C MET A 93 14.42 -16.84 -22.60
N LEU A 94 15.12 -16.56 -21.50
CA LEU A 94 16.56 -16.27 -21.53
C LEU A 94 17.43 -17.52 -21.51
N ARG A 95 16.85 -18.70 -21.24
CA ARG A 95 17.61 -19.95 -21.16
C ARG A 95 17.80 -20.54 -22.56
N PRO A 96 19.03 -21.01 -22.87
CA PRO A 96 19.24 -21.80 -24.07
C PRO A 96 18.41 -23.07 -23.99
N LYS A 97 17.60 -23.33 -25.02
CA LYS A 97 16.91 -24.61 -25.13
C LYS A 97 17.91 -25.70 -25.49
N PRO A 98 17.90 -26.86 -24.79
CA PRO A 98 18.72 -27.98 -25.19
C PRO A 98 18.32 -28.41 -26.60
N PRO A 99 19.32 -28.83 -27.45
CA PRO A 99 19.03 -29.33 -28.77
C PRO A 99 18.07 -30.51 -28.69
N ARG A 100 17.06 -30.52 -29.55
CA ARG A 100 16.13 -31.67 -29.67
C ARG A 100 16.93 -32.89 -30.07
N ARG A 101 16.78 -34.02 -29.38
CA ARG A 101 17.42 -35.29 -29.72
C ARG A 101 17.11 -35.63 -31.19
N GLY A 102 18.14 -35.65 -32.05
CA GLY A 102 18.01 -36.04 -33.46
C GLY A 102 17.91 -34.91 -34.49
N ALA A 103 18.09 -33.65 -34.06
CA ALA A 103 18.20 -32.53 -35.01
C ALA A 103 19.62 -31.96 -34.94
N ASP A 104 20.35 -31.95 -36.04
CA ASP A 104 21.64 -31.24 -36.23
C ASP A 104 21.44 -29.69 -36.26
N THR A 105 20.60 -29.18 -35.40
CA THR A 105 20.30 -27.75 -35.34
C THR A 105 21.10 -27.08 -34.21
N ALA A 106 21.77 -25.98 -34.58
CA ALA A 106 22.47 -25.14 -33.64
C ALA A 106 21.52 -24.71 -32.47
N PRO A 107 22.05 -24.51 -31.26
CA PRO A 107 21.22 -24.06 -30.10
C PRO A 107 20.46 -22.81 -30.48
N GLU A 108 19.13 -22.84 -30.31
CA GLU A 108 18.29 -21.66 -30.49
C GLU A 108 18.74 -20.54 -29.54
N LEU A 109 19.17 -19.44 -30.15
CA LEU A 109 19.54 -18.25 -29.39
C LEU A 109 18.35 -17.70 -28.59
N PRO A 110 18.57 -17.15 -27.40
CA PRO A 110 17.50 -16.55 -26.60
C PRO A 110 16.73 -15.51 -27.41
N ASN A 111 15.41 -15.60 -27.38
CA ASN A 111 14.56 -14.67 -28.14
C ASN A 111 14.45 -13.34 -27.38
N ARG A 112 15.49 -12.48 -27.51
CA ARG A 112 15.58 -11.17 -26.86
C ARG A 112 14.37 -10.28 -27.16
N ARG A 113 13.88 -10.32 -28.41
CA ARG A 113 12.71 -9.53 -28.80
C ARG A 113 11.45 -9.95 -28.05
N ALA A 114 11.21 -11.24 -27.89
CA ALA A 114 10.09 -11.75 -27.11
C ALA A 114 10.26 -11.39 -25.62
N PHE A 115 11.48 -11.48 -25.07
CA PHE A 115 11.75 -11.06 -23.68
C PHE A 115 11.38 -9.59 -23.45
N PHE A 116 11.85 -8.66 -24.28
CA PHE A 116 11.53 -7.25 -24.14
C PHE A 116 10.04 -6.97 -24.35
N ALA A 117 9.38 -7.65 -25.29
CA ALA A 117 7.95 -7.50 -25.49
C ALA A 117 7.16 -7.95 -24.26
N TRP A 118 7.46 -9.11 -23.69
CA TRP A 118 6.80 -9.59 -22.48
C TRP A 118 7.12 -8.75 -21.24
N THR A 119 8.34 -8.23 -21.12
CA THR A 119 8.69 -7.29 -20.05
C THR A 119 7.87 -6.00 -20.16
N ALA A 120 7.69 -5.48 -21.40
CA ALA A 120 6.84 -4.32 -21.61
C ALA A 120 5.36 -4.60 -21.26
N VAL A 121 4.83 -5.77 -21.65
CA VAL A 121 3.47 -6.19 -21.28
C VAL A 121 3.31 -6.28 -19.77
N ALA A 122 4.29 -6.88 -19.06
CA ALA A 122 4.27 -6.97 -17.61
C ALA A 122 4.34 -5.58 -16.93
N ALA A 123 5.17 -4.67 -17.45
CA ALA A 123 5.29 -3.32 -16.94
C ALA A 123 4.00 -2.51 -17.12
N VAL A 124 3.40 -2.58 -18.32
CA VAL A 124 2.11 -1.94 -18.60
C VAL A 124 1.00 -2.54 -17.75
N GLY A 125 0.93 -3.87 -17.64
CA GLY A 125 -0.04 -4.55 -16.77
C GLY A 125 0.09 -4.14 -15.31
N GLY A 126 1.31 -4.03 -14.81
CA GLY A 126 1.59 -3.53 -13.46
C GLY A 126 1.14 -2.08 -13.26
N ALA A 127 1.44 -1.19 -14.21
CA ALA A 127 1.02 0.20 -14.17
C ALA A 127 -0.52 0.33 -14.18
N LEU A 128 -1.21 -0.45 -15.03
CA LEU A 128 -2.67 -0.50 -15.06
C LEU A 128 -3.26 -1.03 -13.76
N ALA A 129 -2.67 -2.05 -13.14
CA ALA A 129 -3.10 -2.56 -11.85
C ALA A 129 -2.98 -1.51 -10.73
N VAL A 130 -1.88 -0.74 -10.71
CA VAL A 130 -1.70 0.40 -9.78
C VAL A 130 -2.75 1.49 -10.04
N ALA A 131 -2.98 1.84 -11.31
CA ALA A 131 -3.99 2.84 -11.68
C ALA A 131 -5.40 2.39 -11.27
N ALA A 132 -5.77 1.13 -11.52
CA ALA A 132 -7.05 0.56 -11.11
C ALA A 132 -7.21 0.53 -9.59
N GLY A 133 -6.15 0.15 -8.84
CA GLY A 133 -6.16 0.19 -7.38
C GLY A 133 -6.32 1.61 -6.82
N ASN A 134 -5.70 2.61 -7.45
CA ASN A 134 -5.88 4.01 -7.08
C ASN A 134 -7.29 4.52 -7.43
N ALA A 135 -7.84 4.11 -8.59
CA ALA A 135 -9.22 4.47 -8.97
C ALA A 135 -10.26 3.86 -8.01
N ALA A 136 -10.07 2.60 -7.60
CA ALA A 136 -10.94 1.96 -6.60
C ALA A 136 -10.90 2.71 -5.25
N ARG A 137 -9.72 3.20 -4.83
CA ARG A 137 -9.59 4.05 -3.64
C ARG A 137 -10.17 5.46 -3.83
N ALA A 138 -10.32 5.94 -5.07
CA ALA A 138 -10.94 7.24 -5.33
C ALA A 138 -12.43 7.26 -4.97
N GLY A 139 -13.11 6.09 -4.95
CA GLY A 139 -14.48 5.95 -4.44
C GLY A 139 -14.59 6.40 -2.98
N SER A 140 -13.59 6.12 -2.13
CA SER A 140 -13.55 6.61 -0.75
C SER A 140 -13.34 8.14 -0.65
N ARG A 141 -12.85 8.80 -1.70
CA ARG A 141 -12.74 10.27 -1.74
C ARG A 141 -14.09 10.96 -1.99
N ALA A 142 -15.07 10.26 -2.58
CA ALA A 142 -16.42 10.78 -2.72
C ALA A 142 -17.05 11.06 -1.35
N ILE A 143 -16.72 10.26 -0.34
CA ILE A 143 -17.16 10.45 1.04
C ILE A 143 -16.56 11.73 1.65
N THR A 144 -15.32 12.06 1.31
CA THR A 144 -14.70 13.34 1.72
C THR A 144 -15.47 14.52 1.14
N THR A 145 -15.90 14.43 -0.12
CA THR A 145 -16.69 15.47 -0.77
C THR A 145 -18.06 15.63 -0.10
N VAL A 146 -18.72 14.55 0.27
CA VAL A 146 -19.99 14.61 1.02
C VAL A 146 -19.76 15.24 2.40
N ARG A 147 -18.69 14.84 3.11
CA ARG A 147 -18.35 15.42 4.41
C ARG A 147 -18.05 16.92 4.31
N ASP A 148 -17.35 17.36 3.27
CA ASP A 148 -17.00 18.76 3.05
C ASP A 148 -18.24 19.61 2.64
N SER A 149 -19.30 18.95 2.15
CA SER A 149 -20.59 19.59 1.85
C SER A 149 -21.54 19.65 3.05
N LEU A 150 -21.21 18.98 4.16
CA LEU A 150 -22.02 19.02 5.37
C LEU A 150 -21.93 20.39 6.03
N VAL A 151 -23.02 21.11 6.01
CA VAL A 151 -23.19 22.36 6.76
C VAL A 151 -23.86 22.05 8.08
N LEU A 152 -23.12 22.19 9.18
CA LEU A 152 -23.71 22.02 10.51
C LEU A 152 -24.69 23.15 10.79
N PRO A 153 -25.84 22.87 11.41
CA PRO A 153 -26.77 23.92 11.81
C PRO A 153 -26.09 24.85 12.83
N ALA A 154 -26.39 26.15 12.72
CA ALA A 154 -25.90 27.11 13.71
C ALA A 154 -26.38 26.71 15.12
N PRO A 155 -25.54 26.84 16.15
CA PRO A 155 -25.93 26.53 17.51
C PRO A 155 -27.07 27.44 17.95
N ALA A 156 -28.08 26.87 18.60
CA ALA A 156 -29.24 27.64 19.11
C ALA A 156 -28.82 28.69 20.16
N THR A 157 -27.71 28.42 20.88
CA THR A 157 -27.11 29.33 21.84
C THR A 157 -25.61 29.35 21.60
N THR A 158 -25.04 30.54 21.48
CA THR A 158 -23.59 30.71 21.36
C THR A 158 -22.94 30.32 22.69
N ALA A 159 -21.83 29.57 22.62
CA ALA A 159 -21.06 29.27 23.82
C ALA A 159 -20.56 30.56 24.49
N PRO A 160 -20.51 30.63 25.81
CA PRO A 160 -19.91 31.76 26.50
C PRO A 160 -18.42 31.88 26.09
N PRO A 161 -17.86 33.11 26.09
CA PRO A 161 -16.45 33.30 25.83
C PRO A 161 -15.60 32.54 26.86
N VAL A 162 -14.40 32.15 26.43
CA VAL A 162 -13.43 31.55 27.36
C VAL A 162 -13.16 32.53 28.50
N PRO A 163 -13.25 32.09 29.78
CA PRO A 163 -13.02 32.98 30.92
C PRO A 163 -11.62 33.59 30.91
N ASP A 164 -11.52 34.84 31.34
CA ASP A 164 -10.21 35.50 31.56
C ASP A 164 -9.35 34.67 32.52
N GLY A 165 -8.09 34.42 32.18
CA GLY A 165 -7.18 33.61 32.95
C GLY A 165 -7.28 32.10 32.74
N ALA A 166 -8.08 31.61 31.79
CA ALA A 166 -8.09 30.21 31.39
C ALA A 166 -6.79 29.78 30.68
N GLU A 167 -6.12 30.75 30.03
CA GLU A 167 -4.80 30.52 29.42
C GLU A 167 -3.72 30.57 30.48
N LEU A 168 -2.91 29.50 30.57
CA LEU A 168 -1.83 29.39 31.55
C LEU A 168 -0.58 30.21 31.23
N GLY A 169 -0.47 30.75 30.01
CA GLY A 169 0.64 31.59 29.56
C GLY A 169 2.01 30.90 29.59
N VAL A 170 2.05 29.60 29.42
CA VAL A 170 3.29 28.78 29.41
C VAL A 170 3.74 28.60 27.96
N ASP A 171 5.00 28.97 27.69
CA ASP A 171 5.59 28.78 26.37
C ASP A 171 5.55 27.32 25.90
N GLY A 172 5.05 27.09 24.67
CA GLY A 172 4.93 25.76 24.09
C GLY A 172 3.68 24.97 24.52
N LEU A 173 2.84 25.53 25.40
CA LEU A 173 1.55 24.93 25.72
C LEU A 173 0.51 25.30 24.67
N ALA A 174 -0.29 24.32 24.22
CA ALA A 174 -1.40 24.58 23.32
C ALA A 174 -2.45 25.47 24.00
N PRO A 175 -3.12 26.38 23.27
CA PRO A 175 -4.18 27.22 23.81
C PRO A 175 -5.34 26.37 24.33
N VAL A 176 -6.11 26.89 25.29
CA VAL A 176 -7.31 26.23 25.85
C VAL A 176 -8.29 25.85 24.77
N VAL A 177 -8.45 26.69 23.76
CA VAL A 177 -9.22 26.38 22.55
C VAL A 177 -8.28 26.38 21.37
N THR A 178 -7.96 25.22 20.85
CA THR A 178 -7.14 25.07 19.64
C THR A 178 -7.99 25.36 18.41
N PRO A 179 -7.61 26.34 17.55
CA PRO A 179 -8.30 26.58 16.28
C PRO A 179 -8.32 25.34 15.39
N ASN A 180 -9.40 25.12 14.63
CA ASN A 180 -9.53 23.97 13.75
C ASN A 180 -8.34 23.75 12.78
N PRO A 181 -7.72 24.79 12.18
CA PRO A 181 -6.56 24.62 11.33
C PRO A 181 -5.33 24.05 12.05
N ASP A 182 -5.21 24.34 13.35
CA ASP A 182 -4.07 23.97 14.18
C ASP A 182 -4.33 22.68 14.98
N PHE A 183 -5.56 22.14 14.87
CA PHE A 183 -5.93 20.93 15.58
C PHE A 183 -5.30 19.70 14.92
N TYR A 184 -4.50 18.96 15.68
CA TYR A 184 -3.87 17.75 15.17
C TYR A 184 -4.89 16.63 15.02
N ARG A 185 -4.68 15.79 14.01
CA ARG A 185 -5.45 14.57 13.79
C ARG A 185 -4.58 13.35 14.05
N ILE A 186 -5.03 12.47 14.94
CA ILE A 186 -4.43 11.15 15.15
C ILE A 186 -5.43 10.10 14.67
N ASP A 187 -5.04 9.37 13.63
CA ASP A 187 -5.78 8.21 13.16
C ASP A 187 -5.16 6.96 13.77
N THR A 188 -5.94 6.15 14.47
CA THR A 188 -5.49 4.87 15.02
C THR A 188 -5.45 3.77 13.98
N ALA A 189 -6.10 3.96 12.85
CA ALA A 189 -6.11 3.06 11.71
C ALA A 189 -5.11 3.50 10.64
N ILE A 190 -4.29 2.57 10.13
CA ILE A 190 -3.37 2.81 8.99
C ILE A 190 -4.14 3.23 7.74
N ILE A 191 -5.36 2.71 7.57
CA ILE A 191 -6.30 3.10 6.53
C ILE A 191 -7.54 3.62 7.23
N VAL A 192 -7.85 4.90 7.01
CA VAL A 192 -9.05 5.52 7.58
C VAL A 192 -10.28 4.79 7.03
N PRO A 193 -11.16 4.24 7.88
CA PRO A 193 -12.38 3.58 7.45
C PRO A 193 -13.24 4.51 6.59
N SER A 194 -13.73 3.99 5.48
CA SER A 194 -14.65 4.72 4.61
C SER A 194 -16.06 4.33 5.01
N ILE A 195 -16.71 5.21 5.77
CA ILE A 195 -18.11 4.98 6.24
C ILE A 195 -19.03 5.76 5.31
N ASP A 196 -20.02 5.08 4.73
CA ASP A 196 -21.04 5.75 3.93
C ASP A 196 -21.93 6.61 4.86
N PRO A 197 -22.04 7.93 4.62
CA PRO A 197 -22.88 8.81 5.42
C PRO A 197 -24.37 8.41 5.42
N ALA A 198 -24.82 7.68 4.38
CA ALA A 198 -26.20 7.18 4.31
C ALA A 198 -26.49 6.06 5.33
N ASP A 199 -25.46 5.30 5.69
CA ASP A 199 -25.56 4.17 6.62
C ASP A 199 -25.08 4.53 8.03
N TRP A 200 -24.55 5.75 8.22
CA TRP A 200 -24.03 6.17 9.51
C TRP A 200 -25.09 6.82 10.39
N GLU A 201 -25.18 6.37 11.61
CA GLU A 201 -26.18 6.82 12.59
C GLU A 201 -25.54 7.00 13.97
N LEU A 202 -25.78 8.15 14.61
CA LEU A 202 -25.44 8.39 16.01
C LEU A 202 -26.70 8.29 16.87
N ARG A 203 -26.78 7.28 17.74
CA ARG A 203 -27.86 7.13 18.71
C ARG A 203 -27.38 7.54 20.09
N ILE A 204 -28.05 8.54 20.68
CA ILE A 204 -27.80 8.98 22.06
C ILE A 204 -28.90 8.40 22.93
N HIS A 205 -28.51 7.63 23.96
CA HIS A 205 -29.41 7.01 24.90
C HIS A 205 -29.22 7.57 26.29
N GLY A 206 -30.28 7.55 27.13
CA GLY A 206 -30.19 7.89 28.56
C GLY A 206 -30.43 9.36 28.89
N LEU A 207 -31.13 10.09 28.02
CA LEU A 207 -31.67 11.44 28.32
C LEU A 207 -33.07 11.32 28.90
#